data_564aeff4134a75b7fb12024452fd025a
#
_entry.id   564aeff4134a75b7fb12024452fd025a
#
_cell.length_a   1.000
_cell.length_b   1.000
_cell.length_c   1.000
_cell.angle_alpha   90.00
_cell.angle_beta   90.00
_cell.angle_gamma   90.00
#
_symmetry.space_group_name_H-M   'P 1'
#
loop_
_entity.id
_entity.type
_entity.pdbx_description
1 polymer ?
#
loop_
_entity_poly.entity_id
_entity_poly.type
_entity_poly.pdbx_seq_one_letter_code
_entity_poly.pdbx_strand_id
1 'polypeptide(L)'
;MNSSRRYFLKVAGLSTFALAAGAARAEAAEASYEAYPEGLKAKRWAMVIDTRKFTSPEHFQRVIDACHHAHNVPTIPGNQDVKWIWTDKYAHVFPDDVNAYMPEKFLHGDFLLLCNHCENPPCVRVCPTAATFKREDGIVVMDPHRCIGCRFCMAGCPFGARSFNFRDPQPYVKDVNPEFPMRTRGVVEKCTFCTERLAQGKLPACVEASE
;
A
#
# COMPACT_ATOMS: atom_id res chain seq x y z
N MET A 1 48.59 0.97 39.08
CA MET A 1 48.14 -0.10 38.16
C MET A 1 47.91 0.56 36.79
N ASN A 2 48.87 0.51 35.92
CA ASN A 2 48.78 1.03 34.56
C ASN A 2 48.12 -0.01 33.67
N SER A 3 46.82 0.06 33.51
CA SER A 3 46.15 -0.73 32.48
C SER A 3 46.44 -0.07 31.14
N SER A 4 47.49 -0.59 30.47
CA SER A 4 47.93 -0.12 29.18
C SER A 4 46.79 -0.29 28.16
N ARG A 5 46.55 0.73 27.34
CA ARG A 5 45.64 0.65 26.14
C ARG A 5 45.81 -0.62 25.35
N ARG A 6 47.03 -1.16 25.31
CA ARG A 6 47.37 -2.45 24.67
C ARG A 6 46.73 -3.65 25.38
N TYR A 7 46.62 -3.64 26.71
CA TYR A 7 45.94 -4.69 27.44
C TYR A 7 44.45 -4.70 27.20
N PHE A 8 43.84 -3.51 27.19
CA PHE A 8 42.42 -3.33 26.87
C PHE A 8 42.09 -3.85 25.45
N LEU A 9 42.90 -3.49 24.47
CA LEU A 9 42.69 -3.95 23.07
C LEU A 9 42.89 -5.47 22.91
N LYS A 10 43.83 -6.08 23.68
CA LYS A 10 43.99 -7.54 23.67
C LYS A 10 42.79 -8.24 24.31
N VAL A 11 42.26 -7.75 25.42
CA VAL A 11 41.10 -8.34 26.07
C VAL A 11 39.82 -8.10 25.24
N ALA A 12 39.62 -6.91 24.68
CA ALA A 12 38.50 -6.60 23.81
C ALA A 12 38.53 -7.41 22.51
N GLY A 13 39.71 -7.58 21.90
CA GLY A 13 39.88 -8.42 20.71
C GLY A 13 39.60 -9.89 20.97
N LEU A 14 40.03 -10.43 22.10
CA LEU A 14 39.77 -11.84 22.48
C LEU A 14 38.27 -12.05 22.80
N SER A 15 37.61 -11.11 23.42
CA SER A 15 36.16 -11.21 23.70
C SER A 15 35.31 -11.13 22.45
N THR A 16 35.68 -10.31 21.46
CA THR A 16 34.95 -10.27 20.17
C THR A 16 35.18 -11.57 19.35
N PHE A 17 36.37 -12.19 19.43
CA PHE A 17 36.60 -13.47 18.79
C PHE A 17 35.84 -14.61 19.48
N ALA A 18 35.74 -14.60 20.81
CA ALA A 18 34.97 -15.60 21.55
C ALA A 18 33.46 -15.46 21.31
N LEU A 19 32.95 -14.22 21.16
CA LEU A 19 31.57 -13.96 20.76
C LEU A 19 31.29 -14.37 19.30
N ALA A 20 32.24 -14.20 18.40
CA ALA A 20 32.09 -14.64 17.01
C ALA A 20 32.17 -16.16 16.85
N ALA A 21 32.98 -16.86 17.71
CA ALA A 21 33.03 -18.30 17.71
C ALA A 21 31.88 -18.98 18.47
N GLY A 22 31.24 -18.25 19.40
CA GLY A 22 30.06 -18.66 20.17
C GLY A 22 28.73 -18.20 19.59
N ALA A 23 28.75 -17.44 18.49
CA ALA A 23 27.61 -17.28 17.62
C ALA A 23 27.37 -18.62 16.93
N ALA A 24 26.95 -19.62 17.74
CA ALA A 24 26.15 -20.70 17.21
C ALA A 24 25.19 -20.07 16.21
N ARG A 25 25.21 -20.58 14.98
CA ARG A 25 24.20 -20.40 13.99
C ARG A 25 22.84 -20.29 14.70
N ALA A 26 22.39 -19.08 14.95
CA ALA A 26 20.98 -18.83 14.89
C ALA A 26 20.66 -19.15 13.42
N GLU A 27 20.30 -20.39 13.16
CA GLU A 27 19.47 -20.70 12.02
C GLU A 27 18.32 -19.72 12.18
N ALA A 28 18.37 -18.65 11.38
CA ALA A 28 17.18 -17.91 11.12
C ALA A 28 16.21 -18.99 10.65
N ALA A 29 15.27 -19.36 11.50
CA ALA A 29 14.14 -20.13 11.09
C ALA A 29 13.57 -19.30 9.94
N GLU A 30 13.91 -19.69 8.71
CA GLU A 30 13.16 -19.23 7.56
C GLU A 30 11.75 -19.65 7.89
N ALA A 31 10.98 -18.69 8.33
CA ALA A 31 9.54 -18.89 8.44
C ALA A 31 9.12 -19.27 7.03
N SER A 32 9.02 -20.58 6.81
CA SER A 32 8.49 -21.11 5.56
C SER A 32 7.06 -20.61 5.51
N TYR A 33 6.86 -19.50 4.79
CA TYR A 33 5.53 -19.01 4.47
C TYR A 33 4.92 -20.06 3.55
N GLU A 34 4.14 -20.97 4.10
CA GLU A 34 3.28 -21.82 3.31
C GLU A 34 2.22 -20.92 2.70
N ALA A 35 2.37 -20.67 1.40
CA ALA A 35 1.34 -19.98 0.64
C ALA A 35 0.04 -20.78 0.79
N TYR A 36 -1.05 -20.11 1.15
CA TYR A 36 -2.36 -20.75 1.19
C TYR A 36 -2.59 -21.53 -0.11
N PRO A 37 -2.88 -22.83 -0.06
CA PRO A 37 -3.00 -23.66 -1.26
C PRO A 37 -4.09 -23.15 -2.22
N GLU A 38 -5.09 -22.46 -1.69
CA GLU A 38 -6.22 -21.87 -2.42
C GLU A 38 -5.95 -20.46 -2.94
N GLY A 39 -4.76 -19.88 -2.69
CA GLY A 39 -4.43 -18.52 -3.12
C GLY A 39 -4.53 -18.36 -4.64
N LEU A 40 -5.16 -17.28 -5.08
CA LEU A 40 -5.24 -16.92 -6.49
C LEU A 40 -3.86 -16.53 -7.00
N LYS A 41 -3.43 -17.15 -8.08
CA LYS A 41 -2.12 -16.93 -8.70
C LYS A 41 -2.28 -16.44 -10.14
N ALA A 42 -1.55 -15.41 -10.51
CA ALA A 42 -1.48 -14.92 -11.87
C ALA A 42 -0.06 -14.44 -12.19
N LYS A 43 0.33 -14.53 -13.46
CA LYS A 43 1.58 -13.90 -13.95
C LYS A 43 1.47 -12.38 -13.91
N ARG A 44 0.26 -11.87 -14.09
CA ARG A 44 -0.07 -10.45 -14.04
C ARG A 44 -1.53 -10.24 -13.68
N TRP A 45 -1.76 -9.31 -12.77
CA TRP A 45 -3.09 -8.88 -12.39
C TRP A 45 -3.51 -7.66 -13.19
N ALA A 46 -4.79 -7.61 -13.55
CA ALA A 46 -5.44 -6.45 -14.13
C ALA A 46 -6.85 -6.30 -13.54
N MET A 47 -7.36 -5.09 -13.53
CA MET A 47 -8.73 -4.78 -13.12
C MET A 47 -9.41 -4.00 -14.24
N VAL A 48 -10.62 -4.39 -14.60
CA VAL A 48 -11.48 -3.68 -15.55
C VAL A 48 -12.67 -3.11 -14.79
N ILE A 49 -12.92 -1.82 -14.98
CA ILE A 49 -14.07 -1.12 -14.38
C ILE A 49 -15.07 -0.86 -15.51
N ASP A 50 -16.21 -1.56 -15.47
CA ASP A 50 -17.31 -1.30 -16.39
C ASP A 50 -18.11 -0.08 -15.92
N THR A 51 -17.81 1.07 -16.49
CA THR A 51 -18.46 2.35 -16.14
C THR A 51 -19.97 2.36 -16.37
N ARG A 52 -20.51 1.43 -17.16
CA ARG A 52 -21.96 1.30 -17.39
C ARG A 52 -22.71 0.78 -16.18
N LYS A 53 -22.01 0.07 -15.28
CA LYS A 53 -22.57 -0.44 -14.02
C LYS A 53 -22.64 0.62 -12.91
N PHE A 54 -21.83 1.67 -13.02
CA PHE A 54 -21.75 2.74 -12.03
C PHE A 54 -22.65 3.90 -12.44
N THR A 55 -23.95 3.76 -12.23
CA THR A 55 -24.98 4.72 -12.66
C THR A 55 -25.49 5.65 -11.57
N SER A 56 -25.20 5.35 -10.31
CA SER A 56 -25.63 6.14 -9.17
C SER A 56 -24.53 6.33 -8.13
N PRO A 57 -24.57 7.40 -7.33
CA PRO A 57 -23.61 7.63 -6.26
C PRO A 57 -23.52 6.47 -5.25
N GLU A 58 -24.62 5.76 -5.00
CA GLU A 58 -24.69 4.65 -4.05
C GLU A 58 -23.84 3.45 -4.54
N HIS A 59 -23.77 3.21 -5.86
CA HIS A 59 -22.93 2.15 -6.42
C HIS A 59 -21.45 2.42 -6.16
N PHE A 60 -21.00 3.67 -6.36
CA PHE A 60 -19.63 4.07 -6.03
C PHE A 60 -19.36 3.93 -4.54
N GLN A 61 -20.27 4.45 -3.70
CA GLN A 61 -20.09 4.45 -2.26
C GLN A 61 -20.00 3.04 -1.70
N ARG A 62 -20.85 2.11 -2.15
CA ARG A 62 -20.80 0.71 -1.74
C ARG A 62 -19.41 0.08 -1.98
N VAL A 63 -18.83 0.33 -3.15
CA VAL A 63 -17.51 -0.21 -3.52
C VAL A 63 -16.39 0.45 -2.69
N ILE A 64 -16.49 1.75 -2.45
CA ILE A 64 -15.56 2.51 -1.61
C ILE A 64 -15.61 2.00 -0.17
N ASP A 65 -16.81 1.86 0.39
CA ASP A 65 -17.03 1.40 1.77
C ASP A 65 -16.48 -0.02 1.97
N ALA A 66 -16.73 -0.92 1.02
CA ALA A 66 -16.20 -2.28 1.07
C ALA A 66 -14.66 -2.32 1.10
N CYS A 67 -14.01 -1.48 0.30
CA CYS A 67 -12.55 -1.36 0.32
C CYS A 67 -12.05 -0.76 1.63
N HIS A 68 -12.68 0.33 2.08
CA HIS A 68 -12.27 1.06 3.28
C HIS A 68 -12.46 0.23 4.55
N HIS A 69 -13.58 -0.49 4.66
CA HIS A 69 -13.82 -1.43 5.76
C HIS A 69 -12.80 -2.59 5.76
N ALA A 70 -12.60 -3.23 4.60
CA ALA A 70 -11.68 -4.37 4.50
C ALA A 70 -10.25 -4.02 4.94
N HIS A 71 -9.82 -2.77 4.72
CA HIS A 71 -8.44 -2.34 4.96
C HIS A 71 -8.28 -1.31 6.09
N ASN A 72 -9.30 -1.11 6.91
CA ASN A 72 -9.26 -0.12 8.00
C ASN A 72 -8.82 1.27 7.50
N VAL A 73 -9.35 1.73 6.36
CA VAL A 73 -9.01 3.04 5.81
C VAL A 73 -9.74 4.12 6.61
N PRO A 74 -9.03 5.09 7.21
CA PRO A 74 -9.66 6.11 8.04
C PRO A 74 -10.45 7.12 7.20
N THR A 75 -11.56 7.61 7.72
CA THR A 75 -12.31 8.72 7.14
C THR A 75 -11.94 10.00 7.88
N ILE A 76 -10.96 10.73 7.38
CA ILE A 76 -10.45 11.96 7.98
C ILE A 76 -11.05 13.16 7.22
N PRO A 77 -11.81 14.05 7.87
CA PRO A 77 -12.40 15.17 7.19
C PRO A 77 -11.37 16.17 6.67
N GLY A 78 -11.63 16.73 5.49
CA GLY A 78 -10.82 17.78 4.87
C GLY A 78 -9.70 17.26 3.98
N ASN A 79 -8.65 18.07 3.81
CA ASN A 79 -7.56 17.83 2.88
C ASN A 79 -6.53 16.76 3.32
N GLN A 80 -6.74 16.15 4.49
CA GLN A 80 -5.89 15.07 5.01
C GLN A 80 -6.56 13.71 4.90
N ASP A 81 -7.63 13.62 4.12
CA ASP A 81 -8.33 12.37 3.87
C ASP A 81 -7.42 11.30 3.25
N VAL A 82 -7.62 10.05 3.69
CA VAL A 82 -6.85 8.90 3.22
C VAL A 82 -7.67 8.15 2.18
N LYS A 83 -7.16 8.10 0.96
CA LYS A 83 -7.87 7.53 -0.18
C LYS A 83 -7.16 6.28 -0.69
N TRP A 84 -7.86 5.16 -0.70
CA TRP A 84 -7.42 3.92 -1.37
C TRP A 84 -8.17 3.73 -2.68
N ILE A 85 -9.44 4.03 -2.67
CA ILE A 85 -10.34 4.09 -3.81
C ILE A 85 -11.28 5.29 -3.58
N TRP A 86 -11.54 6.05 -4.62
CA TRP A 86 -12.36 7.27 -4.54
C TRP A 86 -13.03 7.56 -5.88
N THR A 87 -13.86 8.57 -5.92
CA THR A 87 -14.45 9.08 -7.18
C THR A 87 -13.95 10.49 -7.48
N ASP A 88 -13.79 10.77 -8.76
CA ASP A 88 -13.57 12.13 -9.25
C ASP A 88 -14.07 12.26 -10.69
N LYS A 89 -14.19 13.49 -11.17
CA LYS A 89 -14.64 13.78 -12.54
C LYS A 89 -13.51 13.64 -13.54
N TYR A 90 -13.84 13.20 -14.76
CA TYR A 90 -12.87 13.01 -15.83
C TYR A 90 -11.99 14.24 -16.06
N ALA A 91 -12.60 15.41 -16.14
CA ALA A 91 -11.89 16.67 -16.38
C ALA A 91 -10.86 17.04 -15.28
N HIS A 92 -11.05 16.56 -14.05
CA HIS A 92 -10.09 16.77 -12.97
C HIS A 92 -8.94 15.77 -13.03
N VAL A 93 -9.23 14.54 -13.46
CA VAL A 93 -8.24 13.44 -13.48
C VAL A 93 -7.34 13.52 -14.71
N PHE A 94 -7.91 13.89 -15.85
CA PHE A 94 -7.25 13.95 -17.16
C PHE A 94 -7.46 15.31 -17.83
N PRO A 95 -6.97 16.40 -17.24
CA PRO A 95 -7.22 17.74 -17.78
C PRO A 95 -6.65 17.95 -19.19
N ASP A 96 -5.54 17.26 -19.51
CA ASP A 96 -4.88 17.38 -20.81
C ASP A 96 -5.58 16.57 -21.92
N ASP A 97 -6.45 15.62 -21.56
CA ASP A 97 -7.17 14.76 -22.49
C ASP A 97 -8.57 15.28 -22.84
N VAL A 98 -9.00 16.35 -22.20
CA VAL A 98 -10.32 16.98 -22.46
C VAL A 98 -10.30 17.62 -23.86
N ASN A 99 -11.26 17.22 -24.71
CA ASN A 99 -11.38 17.74 -26.08
C ASN A 99 -12.85 17.98 -26.47
N ALA A 100 -13.06 18.77 -27.52
CA ALA A 100 -14.38 19.19 -27.97
C ALA A 100 -15.27 18.04 -28.51
N TYR A 101 -14.71 16.87 -28.77
CA TYR A 101 -15.45 15.71 -29.28
C TYR A 101 -15.85 14.72 -28.20
N MET A 102 -15.45 14.97 -26.95
CA MET A 102 -15.78 14.10 -25.83
C MET A 102 -17.24 14.28 -25.43
N PRO A 103 -18.03 13.18 -25.32
CA PRO A 103 -19.41 13.27 -24.86
C PRO A 103 -19.49 13.85 -23.46
N GLU A 104 -20.43 14.78 -23.23
CA GLU A 104 -20.62 15.47 -21.95
C GLU A 104 -20.80 14.51 -20.76
N LYS A 105 -21.45 13.37 -20.99
CA LYS A 105 -21.61 12.35 -19.94
C LYS A 105 -20.30 11.82 -19.36
N PHE A 106 -19.21 11.86 -20.14
CA PHE A 106 -17.87 11.48 -19.65
C PHE A 106 -17.16 12.65 -18.97
N LEU A 107 -17.32 13.88 -19.50
CA LEU A 107 -16.72 15.07 -18.90
C LEU A 107 -17.23 15.33 -17.47
N HIS A 108 -18.54 15.14 -17.28
CA HIS A 108 -19.22 15.42 -16.01
C HIS A 108 -19.54 14.17 -15.18
N GLY A 109 -19.26 12.99 -15.74
CA GLY A 109 -19.43 11.71 -15.03
C GLY A 109 -18.40 11.51 -13.92
N ASP A 110 -18.81 10.82 -12.88
CA ASP A 110 -17.90 10.36 -11.84
C ASP A 110 -17.24 9.05 -12.27
N PHE A 111 -15.95 8.93 -12.00
CA PHE A 111 -15.15 7.73 -12.27
C PHE A 111 -14.55 7.20 -10.99
N LEU A 112 -14.52 5.88 -10.87
CA LEU A 112 -13.87 5.19 -9.77
C LEU A 112 -12.36 5.17 -10.02
N LEU A 113 -11.61 5.67 -9.07
CA LEU A 113 -10.17 5.84 -9.14
C LEU A 113 -9.48 5.07 -8.03
N LEU A 114 -8.36 4.47 -8.34
CA LEU A 114 -7.52 3.74 -7.41
C LEU A 114 -6.06 3.71 -7.92
N CYS A 115 -5.17 3.04 -7.19
CA CYS A 115 -3.79 2.87 -7.66
C CYS A 115 -3.74 2.03 -8.95
N ASN A 116 -3.08 2.52 -9.98
CA ASN A 116 -2.97 1.83 -11.27
C ASN A 116 -1.94 0.68 -11.28
N HIS A 117 -1.25 0.42 -10.17
CA HIS A 117 -0.19 -0.61 -10.09
C HIS A 117 0.72 -0.62 -11.32
N CYS A 118 1.27 0.55 -11.65
CA CYS A 118 1.99 0.87 -12.88
C CYS A 118 3.04 -0.17 -13.27
N GLU A 119 3.27 -0.33 -14.59
CA GLU A 119 4.35 -1.20 -15.09
C GLU A 119 5.72 -0.70 -14.65
N ASN A 120 5.98 0.58 -14.81
CA ASN A 120 7.21 1.25 -14.39
C ASN A 120 6.88 2.27 -13.28
N PRO A 121 6.65 1.81 -12.02
CA PRO A 121 6.11 2.65 -10.97
C PRO A 121 7.12 3.70 -10.50
N PRO A 122 6.92 5.00 -10.75
CA PRO A 122 7.84 6.04 -10.28
C PRO A 122 7.91 6.08 -8.75
N CYS A 123 6.83 5.75 -8.08
CA CYS A 123 6.77 5.69 -6.62
C CYS A 123 7.68 4.61 -6.00
N VAL A 124 7.99 3.54 -6.71
CA VAL A 124 8.99 2.54 -6.29
C VAL A 124 10.39 3.10 -6.43
N ARG A 125 10.70 3.75 -7.56
CA ARG A 125 12.02 4.31 -7.83
C ARG A 125 12.46 5.39 -6.84
N VAL A 126 11.51 6.20 -6.37
CA VAL A 126 11.81 7.32 -5.46
C VAL A 126 11.78 6.93 -3.98
N CYS A 127 11.48 5.69 -3.64
CA CYS A 127 11.41 5.25 -2.24
C CYS A 127 12.81 4.92 -1.70
N PRO A 128 13.36 5.73 -0.76
CA PRO A 128 14.74 5.55 -0.29
C PRO A 128 14.92 4.30 0.58
N THR A 129 13.83 3.80 1.19
CA THR A 129 13.87 2.64 2.10
C THR A 129 13.36 1.35 1.45
N ALA A 130 13.03 1.40 0.14
CA ALA A 130 12.37 0.30 -0.55
C ALA A 130 11.08 -0.20 0.15
N ALA A 131 10.42 0.68 0.94
CA ALA A 131 9.12 0.39 1.55
C ALA A 131 8.03 0.18 0.48
N THR A 132 8.16 0.84 -0.67
CA THR A 132 7.31 0.60 -1.83
C THR A 132 8.06 -0.25 -2.84
N PHE A 133 7.48 -1.35 -3.27
CA PHE A 133 8.10 -2.28 -4.22
C PHE A 133 7.05 -2.90 -5.14
N LYS A 134 7.50 -3.43 -6.28
CA LYS A 134 6.67 -4.15 -7.24
C LYS A 134 6.92 -5.64 -7.06
N ARG A 135 5.84 -6.42 -6.93
CA ARG A 135 5.87 -7.87 -6.87
C ARG A 135 6.05 -8.46 -8.28
N GLU A 136 6.39 -9.73 -8.36
CA GLU A 136 6.54 -10.47 -9.62
C GLU A 136 5.23 -10.53 -10.42
N ASP A 137 4.08 -10.60 -9.74
CA ASP A 137 2.74 -10.57 -10.33
C ASP A 137 2.26 -9.17 -10.79
N GLY A 138 3.14 -8.18 -10.72
CA GLY A 138 2.90 -6.81 -11.18
C GLY A 138 2.27 -5.90 -10.13
N ILE A 139 1.80 -6.41 -9.00
CA ILE A 139 1.19 -5.60 -7.95
C ILE A 139 2.26 -4.73 -7.27
N VAL A 140 1.98 -3.43 -7.17
CA VAL A 140 2.81 -2.50 -6.39
C VAL A 140 2.26 -2.44 -4.98
N VAL A 141 3.05 -2.84 -4.01
CA VAL A 141 2.68 -2.86 -2.59
C VAL A 141 3.53 -1.91 -1.77
N MET A 142 3.19 -1.74 -0.53
CA MET A 142 3.89 -0.90 0.41
C MET A 142 3.96 -1.57 1.77
N ASP A 143 5.16 -1.58 2.35
CA ASP A 143 5.43 -2.01 3.71
C ASP A 143 5.45 -0.79 4.65
N PRO A 144 4.44 -0.61 5.51
CA PRO A 144 4.38 0.51 6.43
C PRO A 144 5.49 0.48 7.49
N HIS A 145 6.08 -0.69 7.80
CA HIS A 145 7.17 -0.81 8.79
C HIS A 145 8.49 -0.23 8.26
N ARG A 146 8.71 -0.26 6.94
CA ARG A 146 9.88 0.34 6.30
C ARG A 146 9.67 1.80 5.93
N CYS A 147 8.43 2.28 6.00
CA CYS A 147 8.09 3.65 5.61
C CYS A 147 8.59 4.65 6.63
N ILE A 148 9.44 5.60 6.19
CA ILE A 148 9.94 6.70 7.02
C ILE A 148 9.13 8.00 6.84
N GLY A 149 8.03 7.98 6.08
CA GLY A 149 7.16 9.13 5.90
C GLY A 149 7.74 10.28 5.06
N CYS A 150 8.76 10.04 4.25
CA CYS A 150 9.40 11.09 3.43
C CYS A 150 8.49 11.65 2.33
N ARG A 151 7.42 10.97 1.96
CA ARG A 151 6.38 11.35 0.97
C ARG A 151 6.86 11.50 -0.46
N PHE A 152 8.09 11.13 -0.80
CA PHE A 152 8.59 11.18 -2.17
C PHE A 152 7.73 10.35 -3.13
N CYS A 153 7.19 9.23 -2.67
CA CYS A 153 6.27 8.41 -3.45
C CYS A 153 4.92 9.08 -3.74
N MET A 154 4.49 10.04 -2.91
CA MET A 154 3.30 10.86 -3.18
C MET A 154 3.62 11.88 -4.29
N ALA A 155 4.72 12.60 -4.16
CA ALA A 155 5.18 13.55 -5.19
C ALA A 155 5.48 12.87 -6.53
N GLY A 156 5.96 11.62 -6.49
CA GLY A 156 6.27 10.84 -7.69
C GLY A 156 5.06 10.15 -8.33
N CYS A 157 3.88 10.17 -7.70
CA CYS A 157 2.69 9.52 -8.26
C CYS A 157 1.89 10.51 -9.11
N PRO A 158 1.82 10.33 -10.46
CA PRO A 158 1.07 11.25 -11.32
C PRO A 158 -0.45 11.16 -11.14
N PHE A 159 -0.94 10.09 -10.49
CA PHE A 159 -2.37 9.81 -10.32
C PHE A 159 -2.90 10.21 -8.94
N GLY A 160 -2.09 10.78 -8.04
CA GLY A 160 -2.53 11.11 -6.68
C GLY A 160 -2.96 9.92 -5.82
N ALA A 161 -2.63 8.68 -6.22
CA ALA A 161 -3.12 7.45 -5.59
C ALA A 161 -2.35 7.07 -4.32
N ARG A 162 -1.85 8.05 -3.57
CA ARG A 162 -1.13 7.84 -2.31
C ARG A 162 -1.52 8.89 -1.30
N SER A 163 -1.91 8.45 -0.14
CA SER A 163 -2.30 9.30 0.98
C SER A 163 -1.34 9.12 2.15
N PHE A 164 -1.25 10.12 3.01
CA PHE A 164 -0.32 10.13 4.14
C PHE A 164 -1.06 10.32 5.46
N ASN A 165 -0.72 9.54 6.45
CA ASN A 165 -1.27 9.65 7.80
C ASN A 165 -0.59 10.79 8.57
N PHE A 166 -1.08 12.03 8.42
CA PHE A 166 -0.59 13.19 9.17
C PHE A 166 -0.91 13.12 10.66
N ARG A 167 -1.93 12.35 11.02
CA ARG A 167 -2.38 12.09 12.40
C ARG A 167 -2.60 10.60 12.60
N ASP A 168 -2.86 10.21 13.84
CA ASP A 168 -3.21 8.82 14.14
C ASP A 168 -4.53 8.47 13.43
N PRO A 169 -4.55 7.44 12.57
CA PRO A 169 -5.76 7.03 11.84
C PRO A 169 -6.79 6.31 12.70
N GLN A 170 -6.37 5.71 13.82
CA GLN A 170 -7.22 4.82 14.62
C GLN A 170 -8.55 5.46 15.05
N PRO A 171 -8.62 6.71 15.55
CA PRO A 171 -9.89 7.33 15.95
C PRO A 171 -10.86 7.59 14.79
N TYR A 172 -10.39 7.49 13.54
CA TYR A 172 -11.16 7.77 12.32
C TYR A 172 -11.64 6.53 11.59
N VAL A 173 -11.37 5.34 12.12
CA VAL A 173 -11.91 4.07 11.64
C VAL A 173 -13.07 3.67 12.54
N LYS A 174 -14.30 3.70 11.99
CA LYS A 174 -15.51 3.47 12.79
C LYS A 174 -15.75 2.00 13.10
N ASP A 175 -15.46 1.13 12.15
CA ASP A 175 -15.68 -0.31 12.22
C ASP A 175 -14.37 -0.99 11.85
N VAL A 176 -13.65 -1.48 12.85
CA VAL A 176 -12.31 -2.02 12.70
C VAL A 176 -12.38 -3.48 12.28
N ASN A 177 -11.85 -3.78 11.10
CA ASN A 177 -11.61 -5.16 10.68
C ASN A 177 -10.39 -5.74 11.41
N PRO A 178 -10.55 -6.74 12.27
CA PRO A 178 -9.44 -7.33 13.03
C PRO A 178 -8.48 -8.14 12.15
N GLU A 179 -8.90 -8.55 10.94
CA GLU A 179 -8.07 -9.33 10.02
C GLU A 179 -7.04 -8.47 9.26
N PHE A 180 -7.18 -7.14 9.29
CA PHE A 180 -6.27 -6.25 8.59
C PHE A 180 -5.57 -5.29 9.57
N PRO A 181 -4.22 -5.18 9.53
CA PRO A 181 -3.50 -4.37 10.49
C PRO A 181 -3.80 -2.87 10.36
N MET A 182 -3.92 -2.21 11.51
CA MET A 182 -4.04 -0.76 11.58
C MET A 182 -2.70 -0.11 11.22
N ARG A 183 -2.74 0.99 10.44
CA ARG A 183 -1.54 1.78 10.20
C ARG A 183 -1.32 2.78 11.33
N THR A 184 -0.13 3.34 11.35
CA THR A 184 0.27 4.35 12.32
C THR A 184 0.37 5.73 11.67
N ARG A 185 0.41 6.77 12.48
CA ARG A 185 0.81 8.10 12.02
C ARG A 185 2.18 8.04 11.36
N GLY A 186 2.38 8.82 10.31
CA GLY A 186 3.67 9.01 9.66
C GLY A 186 3.98 8.05 8.51
N VAL A 187 3.03 7.22 8.10
CA VAL A 187 3.19 6.31 6.95
C VAL A 187 2.29 6.72 5.78
N VAL A 188 2.71 6.36 4.58
CA VAL A 188 1.92 6.52 3.35
C VAL A 188 1.06 5.29 3.15
N GLU A 189 -0.15 5.48 2.63
CA GLU A 189 -1.08 4.40 2.28
C GLU A 189 -1.50 4.48 0.81
N LYS A 190 -1.97 3.35 0.29
CA LYS A 190 -2.58 3.22 -1.04
C LYS A 190 -3.25 1.86 -1.20
N CYS A 191 -4.06 1.70 -2.23
CA CYS A 191 -4.60 0.40 -2.63
C CYS A 191 -3.48 -0.65 -2.79
N THR A 192 -3.66 -1.83 -2.17
CA THR A 192 -2.73 -2.99 -2.22
C THR A 192 -3.17 -4.04 -3.25
N PHE A 193 -4.23 -3.81 -4.00
CA PHE A 193 -4.91 -4.81 -4.83
C PHE A 193 -5.46 -5.99 -4.00
N CYS A 194 -5.74 -5.77 -2.72
CA CYS A 194 -6.18 -6.80 -1.76
C CYS A 194 -5.29 -8.06 -1.78
N THR A 195 -3.96 -7.88 -1.74
CA THR A 195 -3.02 -9.01 -1.83
C THR A 195 -3.25 -10.07 -0.78
N GLU A 196 -3.70 -9.70 0.40
CA GLU A 196 -4.07 -10.58 1.50
C GLU A 196 -5.30 -11.44 1.18
N ARG A 197 -6.30 -10.86 0.49
CA ARG A 197 -7.50 -11.56 0.06
C ARG A 197 -7.20 -12.50 -1.12
N LEU A 198 -6.40 -12.04 -2.09
CA LEU A 198 -5.92 -12.88 -3.19
C LEU A 198 -5.16 -14.09 -2.67
N ALA A 199 -4.35 -13.93 -1.62
CA ALA A 199 -3.64 -15.03 -0.97
C ALA A 199 -4.61 -16.06 -0.34
N GLN A 200 -5.79 -15.63 0.07
CA GLN A 200 -6.86 -16.50 0.61
C GLN A 200 -7.81 -17.07 -0.46
N GLY A 201 -7.53 -16.87 -1.75
CA GLY A 201 -8.42 -17.31 -2.84
C GLY A 201 -9.64 -16.41 -3.08
N LYS A 202 -9.72 -15.25 -2.41
CA LYS A 202 -10.84 -14.31 -2.52
C LYS A 202 -10.55 -13.21 -3.54
N LEU A 203 -11.59 -12.70 -4.16
CA LEU A 203 -11.48 -11.51 -5.02
C LEU A 203 -11.23 -10.23 -4.18
N PRO A 204 -10.72 -9.16 -4.79
CA PRO A 204 -10.64 -7.86 -4.12
C PRO A 204 -12.01 -7.41 -3.60
N ALA A 205 -12.04 -6.80 -2.40
CA ALA A 205 -13.29 -6.39 -1.76
C ALA A 205 -14.14 -5.45 -2.62
N CYS A 206 -13.50 -4.54 -3.35
CA CYS A 206 -14.17 -3.64 -4.29
C CYS A 206 -14.80 -4.37 -5.49
N VAL A 207 -14.22 -5.48 -5.93
CA VAL A 207 -14.76 -6.31 -7.03
C VAL A 207 -16.00 -7.04 -6.55
N GLU A 208 -15.93 -7.74 -5.42
CA GLU A 208 -17.08 -8.44 -4.83
C GLU A 208 -18.26 -7.47 -4.55
N ALA A 209 -17.98 -6.26 -4.09
CA ALA A 209 -19.02 -5.27 -3.83
C ALA A 209 -19.62 -4.64 -5.10
N SER A 210 -18.98 -4.81 -6.27
CA SER A 210 -19.45 -4.25 -7.54
C SER A 210 -20.46 -5.15 -8.27
N GLU A 211 -20.61 -6.40 -7.83
CA GLU A 211 -21.60 -7.35 -8.33
C GLU A 211 -22.99 -7.03 -7.75
#